data_57f95107eb4bab173cee0867b52da5a4
#
_entry.id   57f95107eb4bab173cee0867b52da5a4
#
_cell.length_a   1.000
_cell.length_b   1.000
_cell.length_c   1.000
_cell.angle_alpha   90.00
_cell.angle_beta   90.00
_cell.angle_gamma   90.00
#
_symmetry.space_group_name_H-M   'P 1'
#
loop_
_entity.id
_entity.type
_entity.pdbx_description
1 polymer ?
#
loop_
_entity_poly.entity_id
_entity_poly.type
_entity_poly.pdbx_seq_one_letter_code
_entity_poly.pdbx_strand_id
1 'polypeptide(L)'
;MTKKKSGQPALQAQETEVKTITRNAALKNKNGQSSLTGAFALSLVGFAIALGSGSAAQAQTADWPTKSVRIIVPYSPGGGTDIISRRLAQGLGPVLKQNVIVENKPGANGIIGTDLAAKAEPDGHTYVMVVSTHLINPLVIKNLPYDTFKDLIGVTVVADSPLIFVTSSQFPAKTMAEFTKAMRAKPATYSFGSSENMTKLVGAMYANSEKLDMVSVSYKGGAPLMTDVVSGVTTVGITSILTARNFLDSGRLTPLAVTSAQRSPAVPNVPTMQEAGVKDFEITQSYAMYAPSKTPKHILNAMQKAVHQVAMSPDMKAALADQAAWPVAQPVDEFNERIKKEAAFLQDLAKKINLQGD
;
A
#
# COMPACT_ATOMS: atom_id res chain seq x y z
N MET A 1 41.61 -2.73 5.52
CA MET A 1 42.51 -1.57 5.35
C MET A 1 42.26 -0.95 3.99
N THR A 2 41.81 0.23 3.94
CA THR A 2 42.10 1.47 3.21
C THR A 2 40.83 2.32 3.08
N LYS A 3 40.75 3.33 3.96
CA LYS A 3 39.77 4.43 3.88
C LYS A 3 40.19 5.37 2.75
N LYS A 4 39.31 5.62 1.79
CA LYS A 4 39.48 6.69 0.79
C LYS A 4 38.88 7.98 1.33
N LYS A 5 39.72 8.96 1.68
CA LYS A 5 39.36 10.36 1.94
C LYS A 5 39.12 11.06 0.58
N SER A 6 37.94 11.58 0.38
CA SER A 6 37.61 12.48 -0.74
C SER A 6 36.95 13.72 -0.13
N GLY A 7 37.62 14.87 -0.21
CA GLY A 7 37.06 16.15 0.26
C GLY A 7 38.05 17.31 0.41
N GLN A 8 39.31 17.16 0.01
CA GLN A 8 40.35 18.20 0.26
C GLN A 8 40.93 19.01 -0.92
N PRO A 9 40.57 18.85 -2.20
CA PRO A 9 41.23 19.69 -3.23
C PRO A 9 40.63 21.09 -3.42
N ALA A 10 39.31 21.29 -3.11
CA ALA A 10 38.69 22.59 -3.40
C ALA A 10 39.05 23.71 -2.41
N LEU A 11 39.23 23.39 -1.13
CA LEU A 11 39.61 24.38 -0.11
C LEU A 11 41.05 24.88 -0.28
N GLN A 12 41.98 24.02 -0.69
CA GLN A 12 43.38 24.40 -0.91
C GLN A 12 43.57 25.28 -2.15
N ALA A 13 42.73 25.14 -3.18
CA ALA A 13 42.76 26.00 -4.36
C ALA A 13 42.33 27.44 -4.03
N GLN A 14 41.30 27.62 -3.21
CA GLN A 14 40.84 28.95 -2.80
C GLN A 14 41.81 29.67 -1.86
N GLU A 15 42.49 28.97 -0.94
CA GLU A 15 43.50 29.58 -0.08
C GLU A 15 44.75 30.01 -0.85
N THR A 16 45.10 29.33 -1.94
CA THR A 16 46.26 29.69 -2.77
C THR A 16 45.96 30.92 -3.61
N GLU A 17 44.76 31.07 -4.12
CA GLU A 17 44.33 32.23 -4.92
C GLU A 17 44.24 33.51 -4.07
N VAL A 18 43.73 33.42 -2.83
CA VAL A 18 43.68 34.55 -1.89
C VAL A 18 45.08 35.00 -1.47
N LYS A 19 46.04 34.07 -1.24
CA LYS A 19 47.44 34.42 -0.92
C LYS A 19 48.18 35.09 -2.09
N THR A 20 47.84 34.73 -3.33
CA THR A 20 48.46 35.33 -4.53
C THR A 20 47.97 36.75 -4.75
N ILE A 21 46.68 37.03 -4.52
CA ILE A 21 46.08 38.36 -4.64
C ILE A 21 46.63 39.31 -3.57
N THR A 22 46.78 38.84 -2.34
CA THR A 22 47.34 39.63 -1.21
C THR A 22 48.81 39.96 -1.42
N ARG A 23 49.61 39.03 -1.99
CA ARG A 23 51.03 39.24 -2.27
C ARG A 23 51.27 40.23 -3.42
N ASN A 24 50.43 40.25 -4.43
CA ASN A 24 50.53 41.19 -5.55
C ASN A 24 50.06 42.62 -5.16
N ALA A 25 49.15 42.76 -4.19
CA ALA A 25 48.77 44.07 -3.65
C ALA A 25 49.89 44.70 -2.77
N ALA A 26 50.68 43.90 -2.05
CA ALA A 26 51.77 44.35 -1.20
C ALA A 26 53.01 44.78 -1.98
N LEU A 27 53.21 44.29 -3.20
CA LEU A 27 54.37 44.66 -4.06
C LEU A 27 54.21 45.98 -4.84
N LYS A 28 53.01 46.56 -4.91
CA LYS A 28 52.72 47.81 -5.65
C LYS A 28 52.83 49.08 -4.80
N ASN A 29 53.12 49.00 -3.52
CA ASN A 29 53.11 50.14 -2.60
C ASN A 29 54.51 50.58 -2.14
N LYS A 30 55.52 50.54 -3.03
CA LYS A 30 56.84 51.07 -2.74
C LYS A 30 57.19 52.44 -3.34
N ASN A 31 56.23 53.10 -3.99
CA ASN A 31 56.40 54.48 -4.43
C ASN A 31 55.37 55.38 -3.75
N GLY A 32 55.80 56.07 -2.76
CA GLY A 32 55.04 56.92 -1.84
C GLY A 32 54.15 57.96 -2.50
N GLN A 33 52.92 57.64 -2.70
CA GLN A 33 51.81 58.59 -2.79
C GLN A 33 50.58 58.01 -2.11
N SER A 34 50.21 58.64 -1.01
CA SER A 34 48.98 58.37 -0.26
C SER A 34 47.77 58.78 -1.06
N SER A 35 47.04 57.83 -1.66
CA SER A 35 45.76 58.11 -2.28
C SER A 35 44.65 57.49 -1.46
N LEU A 36 43.69 58.32 -1.03
CA LEU A 36 42.48 57.97 -0.29
C LEU A 36 41.56 56.98 -1.00
N THR A 37 41.90 56.57 -2.21
CA THR A 37 41.10 55.65 -3.05
C THR A 37 41.24 54.15 -2.64
N GLY A 38 42.26 53.78 -1.87
CA GLY A 38 42.45 52.37 -1.45
C GLY A 38 41.49 51.89 -0.33
N ALA A 39 41.08 52.83 0.51
CA ALA A 39 40.20 52.48 1.66
C ALA A 39 38.73 52.21 1.21
N PHE A 40 38.28 52.85 0.16
CA PHE A 40 36.91 52.65 -0.39
C PHE A 40 36.77 51.34 -1.16
N ALA A 41 37.83 50.88 -1.83
CA ALA A 41 37.81 49.62 -2.58
C ALA A 41 37.81 48.39 -1.66
N LEU A 42 38.49 48.43 -0.48
CA LEU A 42 38.43 47.34 0.47
C LEU A 42 37.08 47.25 1.22
N SER A 43 36.41 48.38 1.43
CA SER A 43 35.09 48.40 2.06
C SER A 43 33.98 47.84 1.16
N LEU A 44 34.08 48.03 -0.15
CA LEU A 44 33.14 47.49 -1.13
C LEU A 44 33.26 45.98 -1.34
N VAL A 45 34.49 45.43 -1.28
CA VAL A 45 34.69 43.97 -1.37
C VAL A 45 34.23 43.26 -0.10
N GLY A 46 34.44 43.84 1.09
CA GLY A 46 33.93 43.31 2.36
C GLY A 46 32.39 43.31 2.41
N PHE A 47 31.75 44.30 1.85
CA PHE A 47 30.27 44.39 1.81
C PHE A 47 29.66 43.43 0.80
N ALA A 48 30.33 43.18 -0.36
CA ALA A 48 29.88 42.18 -1.34
C ALA A 48 30.00 40.73 -0.85
N ILE A 49 30.97 40.41 0.01
CA ILE A 49 31.15 39.07 0.63
C ILE A 49 30.12 38.88 1.74
N ALA A 50 29.70 39.93 2.47
CA ALA A 50 28.69 39.87 3.50
C ALA A 50 27.26 39.69 2.90
N LEU A 51 27.01 40.14 1.67
CA LEU A 51 25.73 39.94 0.94
C LEU A 51 25.67 38.56 0.25
N GLY A 52 26.80 37.92 -0.02
CA GLY A 52 26.87 36.56 -0.59
C GLY A 52 26.68 35.43 0.42
N SER A 53 26.76 35.71 1.73
CA SER A 53 26.54 34.75 2.81
C SER A 53 25.08 34.68 3.24
N GLY A 54 24.21 35.40 2.57
CA GLY A 54 22.77 35.41 2.79
C GLY A 54 22.09 34.23 2.12
N SER A 55 21.62 33.34 2.93
CA SER A 55 20.52 32.42 2.60
C SER A 55 20.90 31.25 1.70
N ALA A 56 21.63 30.29 2.21
CA ALA A 56 21.08 28.95 2.14
C ALA A 56 19.71 29.05 2.82
N ALA A 57 18.69 29.36 2.04
CA ALA A 57 17.31 29.24 2.46
C ALA A 57 17.20 27.76 2.88
N GLN A 58 17.26 27.49 4.18
CA GLN A 58 16.61 26.32 4.72
C GLN A 58 15.20 26.46 4.18
N ALA A 59 14.89 25.67 3.15
CA ALA A 59 13.50 25.40 2.81
C ALA A 59 12.91 24.90 4.12
N GLN A 60 12.26 25.81 4.86
CA GLN A 60 11.38 25.45 5.93
C GLN A 60 10.45 24.45 5.29
N THR A 61 10.61 23.19 5.64
CA THR A 61 9.61 22.18 5.33
C THR A 61 8.32 22.74 5.92
N ALA A 62 7.49 23.33 5.04
CA ALA A 62 6.21 23.88 5.43
C ALA A 62 5.55 22.80 6.29
N ASP A 63 5.06 23.19 7.49
CA ASP A 63 4.46 22.27 8.45
C ASP A 63 3.32 21.52 7.73
N TRP A 64 3.62 20.31 7.25
CA TRP A 64 2.63 19.46 6.64
C TRP A 64 1.93 18.64 7.74
N PRO A 65 0.58 18.48 7.68
CA PRO A 65 -0.37 18.99 6.68
C PRO A 65 -0.88 20.40 7.03
N THR A 66 -1.05 21.26 6.01
CA THR A 66 -1.53 22.65 6.15
C THR A 66 -3.05 22.80 6.00
N LYS A 67 -3.72 21.78 5.49
CA LYS A 67 -5.17 21.71 5.24
C LYS A 67 -5.67 20.28 5.47
N SER A 68 -6.98 20.07 5.40
CA SER A 68 -7.59 18.75 5.54
C SER A 68 -6.96 17.71 4.60
N VAL A 69 -6.74 16.51 5.11
CA VAL A 69 -6.25 15.36 4.35
C VAL A 69 -7.44 14.53 3.89
N ARG A 70 -7.41 14.10 2.63
CA ARG A 70 -8.46 13.28 2.01
C ARG A 70 -7.94 11.87 1.75
N ILE A 71 -8.70 10.87 2.18
CA ILE A 71 -8.48 9.46 1.86
C ILE A 71 -9.60 9.01 0.93
N ILE A 72 -9.29 8.77 -0.33
CA ILE A 72 -10.22 8.20 -1.31
C ILE A 72 -10.32 6.69 -1.04
N VAL A 73 -11.53 6.18 -0.91
CA VAL A 73 -11.84 4.76 -0.82
C VAL A 73 -12.57 4.36 -2.10
N PRO A 74 -11.94 3.60 -3.02
CA PRO A 74 -12.52 3.28 -4.32
C PRO A 74 -13.55 2.14 -4.27
N TYR A 75 -14.20 1.96 -3.13
CA TYR A 75 -15.20 0.91 -2.86
C TYR A 75 -16.42 1.51 -2.17
N SER A 76 -17.52 0.73 -2.15
CA SER A 76 -18.77 1.15 -1.53
C SER A 76 -18.64 1.38 -0.03
N PRO A 77 -19.38 2.35 0.53
CA PRO A 77 -19.48 2.56 1.97
C PRO A 77 -19.89 1.28 2.72
N GLY A 78 -19.40 1.11 3.94
CA GLY A 78 -19.72 -0.02 4.81
C GLY A 78 -18.93 -1.31 4.51
N GLY A 79 -18.09 -1.34 3.46
CA GLY A 79 -17.15 -2.42 3.24
C GLY A 79 -15.93 -2.34 4.14
N GLY A 80 -15.15 -3.43 4.24
CA GLY A 80 -13.97 -3.50 5.12
C GLY A 80 -12.98 -2.34 4.90
N THR A 81 -12.71 -1.97 3.64
CA THR A 81 -11.82 -0.83 3.32
C THR A 81 -12.36 0.49 3.86
N ASP A 82 -13.66 0.72 3.73
CA ASP A 82 -14.32 1.94 4.25
C ASP A 82 -14.26 2.00 5.77
N ILE A 83 -14.59 0.89 6.45
CA ILE A 83 -14.57 0.79 7.91
C ILE A 83 -13.17 1.05 8.45
N ILE A 84 -12.16 0.37 7.90
CA ILE A 84 -10.75 0.54 8.29
C ILE A 84 -10.29 1.97 8.02
N SER A 85 -10.62 2.54 6.85
CA SER A 85 -10.25 3.92 6.51
C SER A 85 -10.84 4.95 7.45
N ARG A 86 -12.12 4.80 7.85
CA ARG A 86 -12.77 5.72 8.79
C ARG A 86 -12.20 5.61 10.20
N ARG A 87 -11.91 4.39 10.67
CA ARG A 87 -11.23 4.20 11.96
C ARG A 87 -9.82 4.79 11.95
N LEU A 88 -9.08 4.57 10.87
CA LEU A 88 -7.76 5.19 10.68
C LEU A 88 -7.86 6.71 10.65
N ALA A 89 -8.81 7.30 9.91
CA ALA A 89 -9.02 8.74 9.81
C ALA A 89 -9.36 9.38 11.17
N GLN A 90 -10.17 8.73 11.99
CA GLN A 90 -10.47 9.17 13.36
C GLN A 90 -9.20 9.25 14.22
N GLY A 91 -8.32 8.27 14.14
CA GLY A 91 -7.05 8.27 14.85
C GLY A 91 -6.03 9.27 14.30
N LEU A 92 -6.00 9.46 12.97
CA LEU A 92 -5.07 10.38 12.32
C LEU A 92 -5.38 11.85 12.60
N GLY A 93 -6.64 12.23 12.78
CA GLY A 93 -7.03 13.62 13.02
C GLY A 93 -6.24 14.28 14.16
N PRO A 94 -6.25 13.74 15.38
CA PRO A 94 -5.45 14.26 16.51
C PRO A 94 -3.94 14.24 16.26
N VAL A 95 -3.42 13.18 15.60
CA VAL A 95 -1.98 13.03 15.33
C VAL A 95 -1.48 14.09 14.35
N LEU A 96 -2.25 14.33 13.28
CA LEU A 96 -1.93 15.29 12.22
C LEU A 96 -2.38 16.72 12.55
N LYS A 97 -3.19 16.91 13.59
CA LYS A 97 -3.82 18.19 13.95
C LYS A 97 -4.62 18.81 12.81
N GLN A 98 -5.18 17.96 11.94
CA GLN A 98 -5.97 18.32 10.77
C GLN A 98 -7.14 17.35 10.58
N ASN A 99 -8.20 17.82 9.93
CA ASN A 99 -9.30 16.94 9.58
C ASN A 99 -8.85 15.90 8.55
N VAL A 100 -9.20 14.62 8.77
CA VAL A 100 -8.99 13.54 7.82
C VAL A 100 -10.34 13.05 7.33
N ILE A 101 -10.60 13.21 6.03
CA ILE A 101 -11.90 12.97 5.41
C ILE A 101 -11.81 11.72 4.54
N VAL A 102 -12.74 10.78 4.76
CA VAL A 102 -12.89 9.59 3.92
C VAL A 102 -13.96 9.83 2.87
N GLU A 103 -13.59 9.66 1.60
CA GLU A 103 -14.46 9.87 0.44
C GLU A 103 -14.59 8.59 -0.39
N ASN A 104 -15.79 8.00 -0.46
CA ASN A 104 -16.03 6.82 -1.26
C ASN A 104 -16.23 7.19 -2.75
N LYS A 105 -15.45 6.57 -3.64
CA LYS A 105 -15.54 6.69 -5.11
C LYS A 105 -15.54 5.31 -5.74
N PRO A 106 -16.63 4.54 -5.57
CA PRO A 106 -16.69 3.14 -6.01
C PRO A 106 -16.79 3.01 -7.53
N GLY A 107 -16.40 1.85 -8.03
CA GLY A 107 -16.62 1.41 -9.41
C GLY A 107 -15.41 0.74 -10.05
N ALA A 108 -15.68 -0.17 -10.99
CA ALA A 108 -14.73 -0.90 -11.82
C ALA A 108 -13.55 -1.51 -11.03
N ASN A 109 -13.82 -2.35 -10.02
CA ASN A 109 -12.77 -2.94 -9.16
C ASN A 109 -11.83 -1.91 -8.52
N GLY A 110 -12.35 -0.74 -8.17
CA GLY A 110 -11.59 0.34 -7.53
C GLY A 110 -10.87 1.29 -8.50
N ILE A 111 -10.98 1.10 -9.80
CA ILE A 111 -10.28 1.89 -10.82
C ILE A 111 -10.68 3.36 -10.76
N ILE A 112 -11.98 3.67 -10.63
CA ILE A 112 -12.48 5.05 -10.68
C ILE A 112 -11.85 5.91 -9.56
N GLY A 113 -11.92 5.47 -8.32
CA GLY A 113 -11.36 6.22 -7.20
C GLY A 113 -9.84 6.24 -7.20
N THR A 114 -9.19 5.18 -7.67
CA THR A 114 -7.74 5.11 -7.78
C THR A 114 -7.22 6.09 -8.86
N ASP A 115 -7.90 6.21 -9.99
CA ASP A 115 -7.57 7.18 -11.05
C ASP A 115 -7.66 8.62 -10.56
N LEU A 116 -8.72 8.94 -9.78
CA LEU A 116 -8.85 10.25 -9.14
C LEU A 116 -7.68 10.58 -8.21
N ALA A 117 -7.19 9.58 -7.46
CA ALA A 117 -6.04 9.76 -6.58
C ALA A 117 -4.73 9.90 -7.37
N ALA A 118 -4.53 9.08 -8.40
CA ALA A 118 -3.33 9.13 -9.25
C ALA A 118 -3.14 10.49 -9.93
N LYS A 119 -4.25 11.17 -10.26
CA LYS A 119 -4.27 12.50 -10.90
C LYS A 119 -4.34 13.67 -9.93
N ALA A 120 -4.35 13.41 -8.61
CA ALA A 120 -4.39 14.47 -7.61
C ALA A 120 -3.04 15.18 -7.49
N GLU A 121 -3.06 16.41 -6.94
CA GLU A 121 -1.84 17.15 -6.63
C GLU A 121 -0.94 16.36 -5.68
N PRO A 122 0.37 16.26 -5.94
CA PRO A 122 1.30 15.50 -5.12
C PRO A 122 1.77 16.28 -3.88
N ASP A 123 0.86 17.01 -3.24
CA ASP A 123 1.11 17.88 -2.08
C ASP A 123 0.93 17.17 -0.73
N GLY A 124 0.61 15.86 -0.75
CA GLY A 124 0.40 15.06 0.44
C GLY A 124 -0.96 15.24 1.13
N HIS A 125 -1.93 15.87 0.47
CA HIS A 125 -3.28 16.03 1.04
C HIS A 125 -4.33 15.09 0.42
N THR A 126 -3.94 14.26 -0.56
CA THR A 126 -4.80 13.24 -1.15
C THR A 126 -4.09 11.90 -1.15
N TYR A 127 -4.76 10.89 -0.61
CA TYR A 127 -4.33 9.49 -0.56
C TYR A 127 -5.44 8.60 -1.07
N VAL A 128 -5.10 7.37 -1.46
CA VAL A 128 -6.08 6.33 -1.75
C VAL A 128 -5.84 5.12 -0.86
N MET A 129 -6.90 4.54 -0.33
CA MET A 129 -6.89 3.28 0.41
C MET A 129 -7.44 2.18 -0.48
N VAL A 130 -6.58 1.27 -0.90
CA VAL A 130 -6.94 0.16 -1.79
C VAL A 130 -6.68 -1.19 -1.13
N VAL A 131 -7.22 -2.24 -1.72
CA VAL A 131 -6.87 -3.63 -1.39
C VAL A 131 -5.96 -4.24 -2.45
N SER A 132 -5.45 -5.45 -2.23
CA SER A 132 -4.52 -6.16 -3.13
C SER A 132 -5.01 -6.28 -4.58
N THR A 133 -6.31 -6.17 -4.85
CA THR A 133 -6.90 -6.06 -6.19
C THR A 133 -6.24 -4.97 -7.04
N HIS A 134 -5.70 -3.91 -6.41
CA HIS A 134 -4.95 -2.85 -7.08
C HIS A 134 -3.73 -3.38 -7.87
N LEU A 135 -3.01 -4.35 -7.32
CA LEU A 135 -1.85 -4.98 -7.98
C LEU A 135 -2.25 -6.03 -9.03
N ILE A 136 -3.49 -6.53 -8.97
CA ILE A 136 -4.02 -7.52 -9.90
C ILE A 136 -4.65 -6.87 -11.12
N ASN A 137 -5.27 -5.70 -10.96
CA ASN A 137 -5.94 -4.97 -12.04
C ASN A 137 -5.10 -4.83 -13.32
N PRO A 138 -3.79 -4.45 -13.28
CA PRO A 138 -2.97 -4.36 -14.48
C PRO A 138 -2.71 -5.70 -15.18
N LEU A 139 -2.94 -6.83 -14.52
CA LEU A 139 -2.77 -8.16 -15.09
C LEU A 139 -3.99 -8.64 -15.89
N VAL A 140 -5.17 -8.10 -15.54
CA VAL A 140 -6.47 -8.57 -16.11
C VAL A 140 -7.21 -7.49 -16.89
N ILE A 141 -6.85 -6.21 -16.73
CA ILE A 141 -7.52 -5.08 -17.39
C ILE A 141 -6.57 -4.42 -18.37
N LYS A 142 -6.89 -4.51 -19.65
CA LYS A 142 -6.02 -4.03 -20.75
C LYS A 142 -5.85 -2.50 -20.78
N ASN A 143 -6.88 -1.74 -20.41
CA ASN A 143 -6.91 -0.29 -20.54
C ASN A 143 -7.17 0.36 -19.17
N LEU A 144 -6.16 0.37 -18.30
CA LEU A 144 -6.21 1.15 -17.07
C LEU A 144 -5.97 2.63 -17.39
N PRO A 145 -6.73 3.58 -16.78
CA PRO A 145 -6.55 5.02 -17.00
C PRO A 145 -5.35 5.61 -16.28
N TYR A 146 -4.60 4.82 -15.53
CA TYR A 146 -3.38 5.16 -14.77
C TYR A 146 -2.39 4.00 -14.81
N ASP A 147 -1.12 4.28 -14.59
CA ASP A 147 -0.07 3.26 -14.39
C ASP A 147 0.07 3.00 -12.88
N THR A 148 -0.26 1.78 -12.45
CA THR A 148 -0.23 1.35 -11.04
C THR A 148 1.10 1.64 -10.34
N PHE A 149 2.22 1.56 -11.07
CA PHE A 149 3.56 1.65 -10.50
C PHE A 149 4.28 2.98 -10.78
N LYS A 150 3.80 3.77 -11.77
CA LYS A 150 4.40 5.06 -12.12
C LYS A 150 3.63 6.25 -11.56
N ASP A 151 2.30 6.15 -11.49
CA ASP A 151 1.45 7.27 -11.09
C ASP A 151 1.16 7.27 -9.59
N LEU A 152 1.36 6.13 -8.92
CA LEU A 152 1.15 5.96 -7.49
C LEU A 152 2.40 5.42 -6.79
N ILE A 153 2.62 5.85 -5.55
CA ILE A 153 3.67 5.36 -4.64
C ILE A 153 3.04 4.83 -3.36
N GLY A 154 3.51 3.68 -2.88
CA GLY A 154 3.06 3.11 -1.62
C GLY A 154 3.51 3.93 -0.43
N VAL A 155 2.57 4.25 0.47
CA VAL A 155 2.85 4.89 1.76
C VAL A 155 3.08 3.82 2.82
N THR A 156 2.12 2.91 2.98
CA THR A 156 2.23 1.74 3.88
C THR A 156 1.07 0.77 3.67
N VAL A 157 1.27 -0.49 4.07
CA VAL A 157 0.15 -1.40 4.37
C VAL A 157 -0.39 -1.04 5.75
N VAL A 158 -1.66 -0.71 5.84
CA VAL A 158 -2.32 -0.42 7.13
C VAL A 158 -2.58 -1.73 7.89
N ALA A 159 -3.14 -2.71 7.18
CA ALA A 159 -3.48 -4.01 7.74
C ALA A 159 -3.48 -5.11 6.67
N ASP A 160 -3.21 -6.35 7.09
CA ASP A 160 -3.46 -7.56 6.32
C ASP A 160 -4.64 -8.33 6.91
N SER A 161 -5.37 -9.07 6.07
CA SER A 161 -6.51 -9.91 6.44
C SER A 161 -6.49 -11.19 5.62
N PRO A 162 -6.85 -12.35 6.19
CA PRO A 162 -7.00 -13.57 5.43
C PRO A 162 -8.30 -13.53 4.63
N LEU A 163 -8.33 -14.30 3.55
CA LEU A 163 -9.57 -14.73 2.93
C LEU A 163 -9.99 -16.08 3.51
N ILE A 164 -11.26 -16.43 3.34
CA ILE A 164 -11.83 -17.67 3.82
C ILE A 164 -12.54 -18.40 2.68
N PHE A 165 -12.35 -19.73 2.63
CA PHE A 165 -13.12 -20.64 1.80
C PHE A 165 -14.33 -21.12 2.59
N VAL A 166 -15.53 -20.91 2.05
CA VAL A 166 -16.79 -21.30 2.68
C VAL A 166 -17.69 -22.06 1.70
N THR A 167 -18.40 -23.06 2.19
CA THR A 167 -19.40 -23.78 1.41
C THR A 167 -20.75 -23.83 2.16
N SER A 168 -21.81 -24.23 1.49
CA SER A 168 -23.12 -24.45 2.16
C SER A 168 -22.99 -25.45 3.30
N SER A 169 -23.68 -25.20 4.42
CA SER A 169 -23.75 -26.19 5.49
C SER A 169 -24.46 -27.49 5.07
N GLN A 170 -25.19 -27.47 3.97
CA GLN A 170 -25.83 -28.66 3.37
C GLN A 170 -24.87 -29.43 2.46
N PHE A 171 -23.73 -28.85 2.07
CA PHE A 171 -22.73 -29.55 1.27
C PHE A 171 -22.08 -30.66 2.09
N PRO A 172 -21.86 -31.88 1.54
CA PRO A 172 -21.41 -33.04 2.30
C PRO A 172 -20.02 -32.85 2.96
N ALA A 173 -19.10 -32.10 2.30
CA ALA A 173 -17.76 -31.88 2.83
C ALA A 173 -17.78 -30.87 3.97
N LYS A 174 -17.09 -31.21 5.07
CA LYS A 174 -16.88 -30.36 6.25
C LYS A 174 -15.44 -29.91 6.42
N THR A 175 -14.53 -30.49 5.65
CA THR A 175 -13.10 -30.17 5.64
C THR A 175 -12.62 -29.88 4.22
N MET A 176 -11.51 -29.17 4.10
CA MET A 176 -10.90 -28.89 2.79
C MET A 176 -10.49 -30.17 2.05
N ALA A 177 -10.02 -31.19 2.77
CA ALA A 177 -9.64 -32.49 2.21
C ALA A 177 -10.86 -33.23 1.62
N GLU A 178 -11.99 -33.27 2.35
CA GLU A 178 -13.25 -33.83 1.84
C GLU A 178 -13.78 -33.05 0.64
N PHE A 179 -13.67 -31.72 0.70
CA PHE A 179 -14.06 -30.83 -0.39
C PHE A 179 -13.23 -31.13 -1.66
N THR A 180 -11.90 -31.16 -1.56
CA THR A 180 -10.99 -31.51 -2.67
C THR A 180 -11.32 -32.87 -3.26
N LYS A 181 -11.59 -33.88 -2.40
CA LYS A 181 -12.00 -35.23 -2.85
C LYS A 181 -13.32 -35.19 -3.64
N ALA A 182 -14.31 -34.45 -3.16
CA ALA A 182 -15.59 -34.30 -3.87
C ALA A 182 -15.42 -33.63 -5.26
N MET A 183 -14.58 -32.59 -5.34
CA MET A 183 -14.28 -31.90 -6.61
C MET A 183 -13.65 -32.87 -7.63
N ARG A 184 -12.67 -33.67 -7.20
CA ARG A 184 -11.99 -34.67 -8.06
C ARG A 184 -12.95 -35.75 -8.56
N ALA A 185 -13.97 -36.11 -7.76
CA ALA A 185 -14.92 -37.16 -8.12
C ALA A 185 -15.89 -36.76 -9.24
N LYS A 186 -16.12 -35.44 -9.43
CA LYS A 186 -17.05 -34.90 -10.44
C LYS A 186 -16.47 -33.62 -11.08
N PRO A 187 -15.50 -33.74 -12.03
CA PRO A 187 -14.91 -32.61 -12.72
C PRO A 187 -15.95 -31.74 -13.42
N ALA A 188 -15.71 -30.44 -13.55
CA ALA A 188 -16.57 -29.44 -14.22
C ALA A 188 -18.00 -29.32 -13.69
N THR A 189 -18.34 -30.03 -12.59
CA THR A 189 -19.69 -29.95 -11.98
C THR A 189 -19.77 -28.83 -10.95
N TYR A 190 -18.63 -28.45 -10.38
CA TYR A 190 -18.54 -27.56 -9.25
C TYR A 190 -17.96 -26.19 -9.62
N SER A 191 -18.36 -25.17 -8.89
CA SER A 191 -17.94 -23.79 -9.12
C SER A 191 -17.30 -23.16 -7.90
N PHE A 192 -16.41 -22.19 -8.14
CA PHE A 192 -16.01 -21.25 -7.11
C PHE A 192 -16.49 -19.84 -7.45
N GLY A 193 -17.04 -19.16 -6.46
CA GLY A 193 -17.54 -17.79 -6.57
C GLY A 193 -16.56 -16.77 -6.01
N SER A 194 -16.45 -15.64 -6.70
CA SER A 194 -15.61 -14.52 -6.33
C SER A 194 -16.34 -13.19 -6.50
N SER A 195 -16.02 -12.18 -5.71
CA SER A 195 -16.61 -10.84 -5.79
C SER A 195 -15.66 -9.75 -6.25
N GLU A 196 -14.39 -10.11 -6.47
CA GLU A 196 -13.32 -9.22 -6.94
C GLU A 196 -12.15 -10.02 -7.52
N ASN A 197 -11.23 -9.35 -8.20
CA ASN A 197 -10.12 -9.99 -8.88
C ASN A 197 -9.19 -10.77 -7.94
N MET A 198 -9.02 -10.30 -6.68
CA MET A 198 -8.21 -11.02 -5.68
C MET A 198 -8.84 -12.36 -5.31
N THR A 199 -10.12 -12.41 -5.01
CA THR A 199 -10.83 -13.66 -4.66
C THR A 199 -10.93 -14.61 -5.85
N LYS A 200 -11.05 -14.09 -7.09
CA LYS A 200 -10.97 -14.87 -8.32
C LYS A 200 -9.60 -15.52 -8.49
N LEU A 201 -8.53 -14.75 -8.28
CA LEU A 201 -7.15 -15.26 -8.32
C LEU A 201 -6.95 -16.40 -7.31
N VAL A 202 -7.41 -16.20 -6.06
CA VAL A 202 -7.26 -17.19 -4.98
C VAL A 202 -8.02 -18.48 -5.29
N GLY A 203 -9.23 -18.39 -5.85
CA GLY A 203 -9.99 -19.55 -6.31
C GLY A 203 -9.30 -20.31 -7.45
N ALA A 204 -8.79 -19.58 -8.45
CA ALA A 204 -8.04 -20.16 -9.54
C ALA A 204 -6.69 -20.76 -9.08
N MET A 205 -6.01 -20.12 -8.12
CA MET A 205 -4.79 -20.66 -7.49
C MET A 205 -5.06 -22.00 -6.81
N TYR A 206 -6.14 -22.11 -6.04
CA TYR A 206 -6.54 -23.37 -5.41
C TYR A 206 -6.89 -24.44 -6.47
N ALA A 207 -7.72 -24.11 -7.45
CA ALA A 207 -8.10 -25.05 -8.50
C ALA A 207 -6.87 -25.57 -9.26
N ASN A 208 -5.90 -24.70 -9.56
CA ASN A 208 -4.66 -25.08 -10.24
C ASN A 208 -3.74 -25.94 -9.36
N SER A 209 -3.54 -25.57 -8.08
CA SER A 209 -2.66 -26.31 -7.15
C SER A 209 -3.14 -27.75 -6.95
N GLU A 210 -4.46 -27.94 -6.87
CA GLU A 210 -5.09 -29.24 -6.67
C GLU A 210 -5.49 -29.95 -7.98
N LYS A 211 -5.17 -29.33 -9.16
CA LYS A 211 -5.52 -29.82 -10.50
C LYS A 211 -7.01 -30.13 -10.63
N LEU A 212 -7.84 -29.19 -10.20
CA LEU A 212 -9.30 -29.28 -10.21
C LEU A 212 -9.86 -28.54 -11.43
N ASP A 213 -10.87 -29.14 -12.06
CA ASP A 213 -11.65 -28.49 -13.10
C ASP A 213 -12.89 -27.88 -12.43
N MET A 214 -12.86 -26.56 -12.19
CA MET A 214 -13.91 -25.79 -11.50
C MET A 214 -14.31 -24.58 -12.33
N VAL A 215 -15.61 -24.30 -12.39
CA VAL A 215 -16.13 -23.11 -13.06
C VAL A 215 -15.98 -21.87 -12.16
N SER A 216 -15.38 -20.81 -12.69
CA SER A 216 -15.30 -19.51 -12.00
C SER A 216 -16.57 -18.71 -12.23
N VAL A 217 -17.19 -18.23 -11.14
CA VAL A 217 -18.40 -17.39 -11.17
C VAL A 217 -18.12 -16.04 -10.52
N SER A 218 -18.26 -14.96 -11.29
CA SER A 218 -18.03 -13.59 -10.81
C SER A 218 -19.32 -12.97 -10.29
N TYR A 219 -19.25 -12.33 -9.11
CA TYR A 219 -20.37 -11.65 -8.44
C TYR A 219 -20.09 -10.16 -8.26
N LYS A 220 -21.13 -9.34 -8.28
CA LYS A 220 -21.04 -7.87 -8.05
C LYS A 220 -20.86 -7.49 -6.57
N GLY A 221 -20.41 -8.41 -5.72
CA GLY A 221 -20.19 -8.18 -4.30
C GLY A 221 -20.36 -9.43 -3.45
N GLY A 222 -19.97 -9.34 -2.18
CA GLY A 222 -20.01 -10.47 -1.26
C GLY A 222 -21.42 -10.96 -0.89
N ALA A 223 -22.40 -10.06 -0.79
CA ALA A 223 -23.75 -10.44 -0.39
C ALA A 223 -24.45 -11.40 -1.39
N PRO A 224 -24.52 -11.11 -2.70
CA PRO A 224 -25.07 -12.05 -3.66
C PRO A 224 -24.25 -13.35 -3.74
N LEU A 225 -22.91 -13.29 -3.64
CA LEU A 225 -22.07 -14.48 -3.56
C LEU A 225 -22.46 -15.37 -2.37
N MET A 226 -22.59 -14.81 -1.17
CA MET A 226 -22.96 -15.61 0.03
C MET A 226 -24.35 -16.21 -0.08
N THR A 227 -25.31 -15.51 -0.68
CA THR A 227 -26.66 -16.04 -0.92
C THR A 227 -26.62 -17.29 -1.80
N ASP A 228 -25.85 -17.25 -2.89
CA ASP A 228 -25.74 -18.36 -3.83
C ASP A 228 -24.93 -19.53 -3.27
N VAL A 229 -23.93 -19.25 -2.41
CA VAL A 229 -23.23 -20.32 -1.70
C VAL A 229 -24.15 -21.02 -0.69
N VAL A 230 -24.93 -20.25 0.08
CA VAL A 230 -25.90 -20.82 1.04
C VAL A 230 -26.93 -21.73 0.35
N SER A 231 -27.44 -21.29 -0.80
CA SER A 231 -28.43 -22.06 -1.57
C SER A 231 -27.83 -23.23 -2.37
N GLY A 232 -26.49 -23.32 -2.47
CA GLY A 232 -25.80 -24.35 -3.23
C GLY A 232 -25.72 -24.09 -4.75
N VAL A 233 -26.14 -22.93 -5.24
CA VAL A 233 -25.96 -22.50 -6.63
C VAL A 233 -24.48 -22.36 -6.97
N THR A 234 -23.71 -21.79 -6.07
CA THR A 234 -22.23 -21.79 -6.11
C THR A 234 -21.67 -22.70 -5.05
N THR A 235 -20.75 -23.58 -5.42
CA THR A 235 -20.27 -24.65 -4.52
C THR A 235 -19.41 -24.15 -3.39
N VAL A 236 -18.48 -23.24 -3.67
CA VAL A 236 -17.59 -22.62 -2.68
C VAL A 236 -17.45 -21.13 -2.95
N GLY A 237 -17.53 -20.33 -1.91
CA GLY A 237 -17.26 -18.90 -1.96
C GLY A 237 -15.88 -18.57 -1.38
N ILE A 238 -15.15 -17.69 -2.05
CA ILE A 238 -13.93 -17.10 -1.53
C ILE A 238 -14.23 -15.65 -1.21
N THR A 239 -14.05 -15.25 0.06
CA THR A 239 -14.45 -13.93 0.54
C THR A 239 -13.67 -13.52 1.79
N SER A 240 -13.90 -12.29 2.32
CA SER A 240 -13.41 -11.90 3.64
C SER A 240 -14.17 -12.61 4.76
N ILE A 241 -13.51 -12.85 5.90
CA ILE A 241 -14.17 -13.43 7.08
C ILE A 241 -15.35 -12.56 7.51
N LEU A 242 -15.22 -11.23 7.42
CA LEU A 242 -16.30 -10.30 7.76
C LEU A 242 -17.54 -10.54 6.92
N THR A 243 -17.40 -10.70 5.61
CA THR A 243 -18.53 -10.96 4.69
C THR A 243 -19.24 -12.28 5.03
N ALA A 244 -18.48 -13.30 5.42
CA ALA A 244 -19.02 -14.62 5.77
C ALA A 244 -19.59 -14.68 7.19
N ARG A 245 -19.20 -13.79 8.11
CA ARG A 245 -19.44 -13.90 9.56
C ARG A 245 -20.88 -14.23 9.92
N ASN A 246 -21.87 -13.42 9.52
CA ASN A 246 -23.27 -13.63 9.87
C ASN A 246 -23.83 -14.98 9.38
N PHE A 247 -23.30 -15.51 8.30
CA PHE A 247 -23.67 -16.81 7.74
C PHE A 247 -23.00 -17.97 8.47
N LEU A 248 -21.75 -17.75 8.93
CA LEU A 248 -21.02 -18.70 9.78
C LEU A 248 -21.67 -18.80 11.17
N ASP A 249 -21.94 -17.66 11.81
CA ASP A 249 -22.55 -17.58 13.14
C ASP A 249 -23.96 -18.19 13.16
N SER A 250 -24.71 -18.07 12.05
CA SER A 250 -26.04 -18.69 11.88
C SER A 250 -25.99 -20.16 11.43
N GLY A 251 -24.80 -20.75 11.26
CA GLY A 251 -24.64 -22.16 10.83
C GLY A 251 -25.07 -22.45 9.40
N ARG A 252 -25.32 -21.41 8.55
CA ARG A 252 -25.72 -21.60 7.15
C ARG A 252 -24.55 -21.92 6.22
N LEU A 253 -23.34 -21.53 6.60
CA LEU A 253 -22.09 -21.84 5.90
C LEU A 253 -21.18 -22.69 6.76
N THR A 254 -20.43 -23.57 6.12
CA THR A 254 -19.30 -24.31 6.70
C THR A 254 -18.00 -23.65 6.25
N PRO A 255 -17.14 -23.19 7.19
CA PRO A 255 -15.81 -22.70 6.85
C PRO A 255 -14.90 -23.91 6.57
N LEU A 256 -14.13 -23.83 5.49
CA LEU A 256 -13.22 -24.90 5.08
C LEU A 256 -11.77 -24.60 5.48
N ALA A 257 -11.27 -23.42 5.16
CA ALA A 257 -9.93 -22.97 5.51
C ALA A 257 -9.77 -21.45 5.34
N VAL A 258 -8.78 -20.87 6.06
CA VAL A 258 -8.31 -19.50 5.85
C VAL A 258 -7.01 -19.51 5.04
N THR A 259 -6.74 -18.44 4.30
CA THR A 259 -5.64 -18.35 3.34
C THR A 259 -4.31 -17.85 3.93
N SER A 260 -4.32 -17.40 5.19
CA SER A 260 -3.13 -16.92 5.89
C SER A 260 -2.23 -18.05 6.37
N ALA A 261 -0.95 -17.75 6.65
CA ALA A 261 0.03 -18.68 7.24
C ALA A 261 -0.39 -19.20 8.62
N GLN A 262 -1.15 -18.39 9.38
CA GLN A 262 -1.64 -18.72 10.71
C GLN A 262 -3.16 -18.59 10.73
N ARG A 263 -3.81 -19.34 11.64
CA ARG A 263 -5.25 -19.25 11.88
C ARG A 263 -5.64 -17.84 12.29
N SER A 264 -6.80 -17.37 11.83
CA SER A 264 -7.33 -16.08 12.23
C SER A 264 -7.94 -16.16 13.64
N PRO A 265 -7.60 -15.24 14.56
CA PRO A 265 -8.27 -15.14 15.85
C PRO A 265 -9.79 -14.94 15.75
N ALA A 266 -10.28 -14.40 14.64
CA ALA A 266 -11.70 -14.20 14.41
C ALA A 266 -12.46 -15.51 14.13
N VAL A 267 -11.76 -16.57 13.71
CA VAL A 267 -12.28 -17.92 13.43
C VAL A 267 -11.25 -18.99 13.87
N PRO A 268 -10.92 -19.08 15.16
CA PRO A 268 -9.75 -19.83 15.66
C PRO A 268 -9.83 -21.35 15.39
N ASN A 269 -11.03 -21.87 15.19
CA ASN A 269 -11.26 -23.28 14.90
C ASN A 269 -11.12 -23.63 13.41
N VAL A 270 -11.00 -22.62 12.51
CA VAL A 270 -10.84 -22.83 11.08
C VAL A 270 -9.36 -23.00 10.76
N PRO A 271 -8.96 -24.12 10.14
CA PRO A 271 -7.55 -24.36 9.80
C PRO A 271 -7.08 -23.41 8.69
N THR A 272 -5.76 -23.25 8.56
CA THR A 272 -5.16 -22.63 7.37
C THR A 272 -5.24 -23.60 6.18
N MET A 273 -5.07 -23.08 4.95
CA MET A 273 -4.99 -23.92 3.76
C MET A 273 -3.84 -24.95 3.88
N GLN A 274 -2.71 -24.56 4.47
CA GLN A 274 -1.56 -25.45 4.68
C GLN A 274 -1.86 -26.53 5.73
N GLU A 275 -2.47 -26.18 6.86
CA GLU A 275 -2.94 -27.17 7.87
C GLU A 275 -3.98 -28.11 7.27
N ALA A 276 -4.78 -27.66 6.33
CA ALA A 276 -5.77 -28.45 5.62
C ALA A 276 -5.19 -29.29 4.46
N GLY A 277 -3.87 -29.29 4.27
CA GLY A 277 -3.15 -30.13 3.32
C GLY A 277 -2.87 -29.52 1.96
N VAL A 278 -3.26 -28.26 1.69
CA VAL A 278 -2.95 -27.54 0.45
C VAL A 278 -1.57 -26.89 0.61
N LYS A 279 -0.55 -27.53 0.03
CA LYS A 279 0.86 -27.11 0.18
C LYS A 279 1.13 -25.75 -0.45
N ASP A 280 2.04 -25.00 0.16
CA ASP A 280 2.55 -23.72 -0.33
C ASP A 280 1.45 -22.68 -0.65
N PHE A 281 0.30 -22.81 0.05
CA PHE A 281 -0.82 -21.94 -0.13
C PHE A 281 -0.87 -20.89 0.99
N GLU A 282 -0.37 -19.72 0.68
CA GLU A 282 -0.43 -18.56 1.57
C GLU A 282 -0.69 -17.30 0.74
N ILE A 283 -1.76 -16.60 1.06
CA ILE A 283 -2.09 -15.33 0.45
C ILE A 283 -3.00 -14.51 1.37
N THR A 284 -2.69 -13.24 1.54
CA THR A 284 -3.49 -12.31 2.34
C THR A 284 -3.96 -11.15 1.48
N GLN A 285 -5.07 -10.55 1.88
CA GLN A 285 -5.55 -9.29 1.32
C GLN A 285 -4.98 -8.16 2.16
N SER A 286 -4.24 -7.26 1.53
CA SER A 286 -3.70 -6.06 2.17
C SER A 286 -4.66 -4.88 2.00
N TYR A 287 -4.82 -4.09 3.05
CA TYR A 287 -5.40 -2.75 3.02
C TYR A 287 -4.24 -1.76 3.02
N ALA A 288 -4.02 -1.11 1.89
CA ALA A 288 -2.80 -0.34 1.66
C ALA A 288 -3.10 1.10 1.24
N MET A 289 -2.33 2.03 1.79
CA MET A 289 -2.40 3.45 1.46
C MET A 289 -1.36 3.81 0.41
N TYR A 290 -1.81 4.52 -0.64
CA TYR A 290 -0.96 5.07 -1.69
C TYR A 290 -1.17 6.57 -1.82
N ALA A 291 -0.19 7.24 -2.41
CA ALA A 291 -0.20 8.66 -2.76
C ALA A 291 0.17 8.86 -4.24
N PRO A 292 -0.08 10.02 -4.85
CA PRO A 292 0.51 10.38 -6.14
C PRO A 292 2.03 10.22 -6.11
N SER A 293 2.63 9.64 -7.15
CA SER A 293 4.04 9.21 -7.14
C SER A 293 5.04 10.34 -6.91
N LYS A 294 4.69 11.58 -7.27
CA LYS A 294 5.53 12.77 -7.09
C LYS A 294 5.42 13.41 -5.70
N THR A 295 4.66 12.81 -4.76
CA THR A 295 4.57 13.30 -3.38
C THR A 295 5.94 13.28 -2.71
N PRO A 296 6.39 14.37 -2.09
CA PRO A 296 7.71 14.46 -1.48
C PRO A 296 7.96 13.39 -0.41
N LYS A 297 9.15 12.77 -0.40
CA LYS A 297 9.49 11.64 0.48
C LYS A 297 9.32 11.99 1.97
N HIS A 298 9.62 13.22 2.38
CA HIS A 298 9.43 13.63 3.78
C HIS A 298 7.95 13.62 4.19
N ILE A 299 7.03 13.97 3.28
CA ILE A 299 5.57 13.91 3.51
C ILE A 299 5.11 12.46 3.59
N LEU A 300 5.57 11.60 2.66
CA LEU A 300 5.26 10.17 2.71
C LEU A 300 5.69 9.54 4.04
N ASN A 301 6.90 9.85 4.49
CA ASN A 301 7.42 9.36 5.77
C ASN A 301 6.66 9.92 6.97
N ALA A 302 6.23 11.18 6.92
CA ALA A 302 5.43 11.79 7.99
C ALA A 302 4.05 11.12 8.08
N MET A 303 3.36 10.91 6.94
CA MET A 303 2.10 10.18 6.90
C MET A 303 2.28 8.73 7.36
N GLN A 304 3.30 8.02 6.90
CA GLN A 304 3.58 6.64 7.31
C GLN A 304 3.76 6.53 8.84
N LYS A 305 4.52 7.44 9.45
CA LYS A 305 4.69 7.47 10.91
C LYS A 305 3.38 7.71 11.64
N ALA A 306 2.54 8.63 11.15
CA ALA A 306 1.22 8.89 11.70
C ALA A 306 0.32 7.63 11.58
N VAL A 307 0.29 6.98 10.42
CA VAL A 307 -0.43 5.72 10.22
C VAL A 307 0.08 4.63 11.14
N HIS A 308 1.40 4.49 11.29
CA HIS A 308 1.99 3.51 12.22
C HIS A 308 1.53 3.74 13.66
N GLN A 309 1.60 4.98 14.13
CA GLN A 309 1.15 5.34 15.49
C GLN A 309 -0.30 4.95 15.72
N VAL A 310 -1.19 5.24 14.76
CA VAL A 310 -2.62 4.91 14.86
C VAL A 310 -2.85 3.41 14.73
N ALA A 311 -2.26 2.75 13.73
CA ALA A 311 -2.47 1.32 13.46
C ALA A 311 -2.03 0.44 14.65
N MET A 312 -0.98 0.85 15.36
CA MET A 312 -0.47 0.13 16.54
C MET A 312 -1.19 0.47 17.84
N SER A 313 -2.14 1.42 17.84
CA SER A 313 -2.93 1.74 19.02
C SER A 313 -3.86 0.60 19.43
N PRO A 314 -4.20 0.45 20.73
CA PRO A 314 -5.14 -0.57 21.20
C PRO A 314 -6.49 -0.51 20.50
N ASP A 315 -7.05 0.69 20.33
CA ASP A 315 -8.36 0.90 19.70
C ASP A 315 -8.37 0.46 18.24
N MET A 316 -7.30 0.79 17.48
CA MET A 316 -7.20 0.36 16.08
C MET A 316 -6.96 -1.13 15.96
N LYS A 317 -6.14 -1.73 16.83
CA LYS A 317 -5.94 -3.19 16.87
C LYS A 317 -7.24 -3.93 17.14
N ALA A 318 -8.06 -3.44 18.09
CA ALA A 318 -9.39 -4.01 18.36
C ALA A 318 -10.30 -3.88 17.13
N ALA A 319 -10.37 -2.69 16.53
CA ALA A 319 -11.17 -2.47 15.31
C ALA A 319 -10.71 -3.34 14.12
N LEU A 320 -9.42 -3.58 13.97
CA LEU A 320 -8.89 -4.48 12.95
C LEU A 320 -9.24 -5.94 13.25
N ALA A 321 -9.14 -6.37 14.51
CA ALA A 321 -9.51 -7.73 14.92
C ALA A 321 -11.00 -8.03 14.62
N ASP A 322 -11.89 -7.04 14.82
CA ASP A 322 -13.31 -7.14 14.43
C ASP A 322 -13.48 -7.37 12.91
N GLN A 323 -12.56 -6.89 12.10
CA GLN A 323 -12.50 -7.10 10.66
C GLN A 323 -11.69 -8.36 10.26
N ALA A 324 -11.31 -9.18 11.22
CA ALA A 324 -10.39 -10.31 11.05
C ALA A 324 -9.04 -9.92 10.41
N ALA A 325 -8.59 -8.70 10.68
CA ALA A 325 -7.35 -8.11 10.17
C ALA A 325 -6.36 -7.87 11.31
N TRP A 326 -5.10 -7.70 10.96
CA TRP A 326 -4.04 -7.31 11.88
C TRP A 326 -3.21 -6.16 11.32
N PRO A 327 -2.66 -5.27 12.19
CA PRO A 327 -1.87 -4.13 11.73
C PRO A 327 -0.53 -4.56 11.17
N VAL A 328 -0.05 -3.85 10.15
CA VAL A 328 1.28 -4.02 9.53
C VAL A 328 2.09 -2.74 9.65
N ALA A 329 1.65 -1.65 9.03
CA ALA A 329 2.17 -0.28 9.12
C ALA A 329 3.70 -0.17 8.93
N GLN A 330 4.24 -0.87 7.94
CA GLN A 330 5.67 -0.90 7.61
C GLN A 330 6.17 0.42 7.01
N PRO A 331 7.51 0.70 7.06
CA PRO A 331 8.11 1.89 6.46
C PRO A 331 7.89 2.00 4.95
N VAL A 332 7.92 3.24 4.42
CA VAL A 332 7.67 3.54 2.99
C VAL A 332 8.56 2.72 2.07
N ASP A 333 9.88 2.72 2.31
CA ASP A 333 10.83 2.02 1.44
C ASP A 333 10.62 0.50 1.47
N GLU A 334 10.36 -0.06 2.65
CA GLU A 334 10.06 -1.48 2.85
C GLU A 334 8.77 -1.89 2.13
N PHE A 335 7.73 -1.06 2.23
CA PHE A 335 6.48 -1.33 1.54
C PHE A 335 6.66 -1.29 0.01
N ASN A 336 7.40 -0.33 -0.53
CA ASN A 336 7.62 -0.27 -1.97
C ASN A 336 8.47 -1.44 -2.49
N GLU A 337 9.38 -1.99 -1.69
CA GLU A 337 10.06 -3.25 -2.02
C GLU A 337 9.12 -4.46 -1.93
N ARG A 338 8.20 -4.49 -0.95
CA ARG A 338 7.15 -5.51 -0.87
C ARG A 338 6.25 -5.47 -2.12
N ILE A 339 5.80 -4.28 -2.55
CA ILE A 339 4.98 -4.12 -3.77
C ILE A 339 5.66 -4.75 -4.99
N LYS A 340 6.96 -4.52 -5.19
CA LYS A 340 7.71 -5.09 -6.32
C LYS A 340 7.73 -6.62 -6.28
N LYS A 341 7.99 -7.20 -5.12
CA LYS A 341 8.01 -8.66 -4.93
C LYS A 341 6.62 -9.28 -5.14
N GLU A 342 5.59 -8.66 -4.57
CA GLU A 342 4.21 -9.10 -4.69
C GLU A 342 3.71 -8.99 -6.13
N ALA A 343 4.00 -7.90 -6.83
CA ALA A 343 3.66 -7.72 -8.23
C ALA A 343 4.32 -8.79 -9.13
N ALA A 344 5.60 -9.09 -8.90
CA ALA A 344 6.30 -10.15 -9.64
C ALA A 344 5.69 -11.54 -9.37
N PHE A 345 5.39 -11.86 -8.11
CA PHE A 345 4.72 -13.08 -7.72
C PHE A 345 3.33 -13.21 -8.36
N LEU A 346 2.51 -12.15 -8.29
CA LEU A 346 1.17 -12.14 -8.88
C LEU A 346 1.21 -12.27 -10.41
N GLN A 347 2.20 -11.65 -11.07
CA GLN A 347 2.38 -11.77 -12.50
C GLN A 347 2.75 -13.21 -12.92
N ASP A 348 3.66 -13.87 -12.19
CA ASP A 348 4.03 -15.26 -12.45
C ASP A 348 2.84 -16.20 -12.20
N LEU A 349 2.13 -16.01 -11.09
CA LEU A 349 0.94 -16.76 -10.75
C LEU A 349 -0.16 -16.61 -11.81
N ALA A 350 -0.47 -15.36 -12.21
CA ALA A 350 -1.48 -15.08 -13.24
C ALA A 350 -1.20 -15.80 -14.57
N LYS A 351 0.08 -15.85 -14.97
CA LYS A 351 0.51 -16.62 -16.16
C LYS A 351 0.29 -18.12 -15.97
N LYS A 352 0.69 -18.68 -14.81
CA LYS A 352 0.58 -20.13 -14.53
C LYS A 352 -0.87 -20.61 -14.52
N ILE A 353 -1.80 -19.81 -14.02
CA ILE A 353 -3.21 -20.16 -13.94
C ILE A 353 -4.04 -19.65 -15.10
N ASN A 354 -3.41 -19.04 -16.12
CA ASN A 354 -4.07 -18.40 -17.26
C ASN A 354 -5.21 -17.45 -16.82
N LEU A 355 -4.93 -16.58 -15.84
CA LEU A 355 -5.91 -15.65 -15.29
C LEU A 355 -6.35 -14.69 -16.39
N GLN A 356 -7.63 -14.81 -16.80
CA GLN A 356 -8.22 -13.91 -17.78
C GLN A 356 -9.05 -12.85 -17.06
N GLY A 357 -9.00 -11.60 -17.56
CA GLY A 357 -9.93 -10.55 -17.20
C GLY A 357 -11.34 -10.85 -17.71
N ASP A 358 -12.31 -10.28 -17.04
CA ASP A 358 -13.72 -10.31 -17.48
C ASP A 358 -13.93 -9.36 -18.65
#